data_e16e6eccb7bea803bd69c7e70841dff2
#
_entry.id   e16e6eccb7bea803bd69c7e70841dff2
#
_cell.length_a   1.000
_cell.length_b   1.000
_cell.length_c   1.000
_cell.angle_alpha   90.00
_cell.angle_beta   90.00
_cell.angle_gamma   90.00
#
_symmetry.space_group_name_H-M   'P 1'
#
loop_
_entity.id
_entity.type
_entity.pdbx_description
1 polymer ?
#
loop_
_entity_poly.entity_id
_entity_poly.type
_entity_poly.pdbx_seq_one_letter_code
_entity_poly.pdbx_strand_id
1 'polypeptide(L)'
;MKKFRSLLLCAAAATLSAQGEDKVEKITSIDIYVSPFYSAKEGKPEYVHVYEPIDDLLMKNDVASLKKAIKIIEDAPDMVAPTTLMTVAARAYDLGLKDDAVFWFYAGKNRFLTFARVIDVKDEMFRETESANAAFLQLVGNVVNPYAFCDLAKQRDAAARARDWVKAHPYKAIFDEKFPSHFADRAAALKTAEDKMDAALLRQDEFFADPAKKADFLAKRKANNADKRFCD
;
A
#
# COMPACT_ATOMS: atom_id res chain seq x y z
N MET A 1 16.53 50.17 -66.59
CA MET A 1 16.55 48.85 -65.90
C MET A 1 16.46 49.09 -64.42
N LYS A 2 15.23 49.06 -63.80
CA LYS A 2 15.01 49.24 -62.38
C LYS A 2 14.47 47.95 -61.78
N LYS A 3 15.26 47.32 -60.88
CA LYS A 3 14.87 46.08 -60.20
C LYS A 3 13.97 46.43 -59.02
N PHE A 4 12.72 45.97 -59.05
CA PHE A 4 11.82 45.93 -57.89
C PHE A 4 12.23 44.79 -56.98
N ARG A 5 12.50 45.14 -55.71
CA ARG A 5 12.64 44.17 -54.61
C ARG A 5 11.35 44.10 -53.87
N SER A 6 10.65 42.98 -54.02
CA SER A 6 9.49 42.67 -53.16
C SER A 6 10.00 42.22 -51.78
N LEU A 7 9.55 42.96 -50.74
CA LEU A 7 9.66 42.50 -49.34
C LEU A 7 8.50 41.57 -49.05
N LEU A 8 8.77 40.30 -48.77
CA LEU A 8 7.85 39.37 -48.16
C LEU A 8 7.85 39.61 -46.65
N LEU A 9 6.76 40.11 -46.09
CA LEU A 9 6.47 40.11 -44.67
C LEU A 9 6.00 38.69 -44.27
N CYS A 10 6.85 37.89 -43.57
CA CYS A 10 6.41 36.70 -42.90
C CYS A 10 5.73 37.10 -41.58
N ALA A 11 4.37 37.04 -41.55
CA ALA A 11 3.61 37.08 -40.32
C ALA A 11 3.77 35.71 -39.60
N ALA A 12 4.57 35.69 -38.57
CA ALA A 12 4.65 34.54 -37.67
C ALA A 12 3.37 34.55 -36.81
N ALA A 13 2.42 33.67 -37.12
CA ALA A 13 1.31 33.37 -36.25
C ALA A 13 1.84 32.56 -35.05
N ALA A 14 1.96 33.22 -33.91
CA ALA A 14 2.19 32.55 -32.65
C ALA A 14 0.93 31.76 -32.30
N THR A 15 0.96 30.46 -32.51
CA THR A 15 -0.03 29.54 -31.95
C THR A 15 0.23 29.45 -30.45
N LEU A 16 -0.55 30.18 -29.66
CA LEU A 16 -0.66 29.87 -28.24
C LEU A 16 -1.23 28.45 -28.12
N SER A 17 -0.36 27.51 -27.80
CA SER A 17 -0.79 26.20 -27.32
C SER A 17 -1.50 26.46 -25.98
N ALA A 18 -2.81 26.34 -25.98
CA ALA A 18 -3.58 26.21 -24.75
C ALA A 18 -3.07 24.94 -24.07
N GLN A 19 -2.25 25.13 -23.04
CA GLN A 19 -1.97 24.06 -22.10
C GLN A 19 -3.31 23.74 -21.45
N GLY A 20 -3.94 22.64 -21.91
CA GLY A 20 -5.10 22.10 -21.23
C GLY A 20 -4.71 21.88 -19.78
N GLU A 21 -5.45 22.47 -18.86
CA GLU A 21 -5.33 22.08 -17.44
C GLU A 21 -5.51 20.57 -17.40
N ASP A 22 -4.46 19.84 -17.02
CA ASP A 22 -4.54 18.40 -16.79
C ASP A 22 -5.68 18.14 -15.80
N LYS A 23 -6.77 17.58 -16.30
CA LYS A 23 -7.94 17.29 -15.50
C LYS A 23 -7.54 16.26 -14.46
N VAL A 24 -7.45 16.69 -13.21
CA VAL A 24 -7.14 15.79 -12.11
C VAL A 24 -8.30 14.80 -11.96
N GLU A 25 -8.04 13.54 -12.28
CA GLU A 25 -9.03 12.47 -12.10
C GLU A 25 -8.98 11.95 -10.65
N LYS A 26 -10.17 11.80 -10.10
CA LYS A 26 -10.35 11.19 -8.79
C LYS A 26 -10.15 9.68 -8.90
N ILE A 27 -9.39 9.11 -7.96
CA ILE A 27 -9.21 7.66 -7.87
C ILE A 27 -10.34 7.09 -7.01
N THR A 28 -11.27 6.38 -7.63
CA THR A 28 -12.45 5.79 -6.98
C THR A 28 -12.34 4.28 -6.81
N SER A 29 -11.45 3.62 -7.54
CA SER A 29 -11.21 2.18 -7.46
C SER A 29 -9.72 1.88 -7.63
N ILE A 30 -9.30 0.72 -7.16
CA ILE A 30 -7.97 0.18 -7.37
C ILE A 30 -8.15 -1.18 -8.05
N ASP A 31 -7.88 -1.26 -9.35
CA ASP A 31 -7.77 -2.54 -10.01
C ASP A 31 -6.43 -3.19 -9.66
N ILE A 32 -6.41 -3.95 -8.58
CA ILE A 32 -5.29 -4.83 -8.33
C ILE A 32 -5.49 -6.07 -9.18
N TYR A 33 -4.82 -6.10 -10.30
CA TYR A 33 -4.55 -7.34 -10.99
C TYR A 33 -3.64 -8.16 -10.06
N VAL A 34 -4.25 -9.00 -9.23
CA VAL A 34 -3.53 -10.14 -8.66
C VAL A 34 -3.30 -11.03 -9.87
N SER A 35 -2.24 -10.74 -10.62
CA SER A 35 -1.75 -11.65 -11.63
C SER A 35 -1.62 -12.98 -10.93
N PRO A 36 -2.31 -14.04 -11.38
CA PRO A 36 -2.05 -15.35 -10.83
C PRO A 36 -0.54 -15.55 -10.96
N PHE A 37 0.14 -15.64 -9.83
CA PHE A 37 1.57 -15.90 -9.84
C PHE A 37 1.73 -17.27 -10.49
N TYR A 38 2.27 -17.26 -11.68
CA TYR A 38 2.63 -18.47 -12.37
C TYR A 38 3.91 -19.01 -11.73
N SER A 39 3.81 -19.95 -10.81
CA SER A 39 4.94 -20.80 -10.59
C SER A 39 4.99 -21.77 -11.77
N ALA A 40 6.07 -21.74 -12.53
CA ALA A 40 6.28 -22.72 -13.58
C ALA A 40 6.74 -24.03 -12.95
N LYS A 41 5.81 -24.85 -12.51
CA LYS A 41 6.12 -26.24 -12.18
C LYS A 41 6.02 -27.06 -13.46
N GLU A 42 7.12 -27.65 -13.89
CA GLU A 42 7.22 -28.46 -15.12
C GLU A 42 6.76 -27.72 -16.40
N GLY A 43 6.98 -26.40 -16.46
CA GLY A 43 6.64 -25.59 -17.63
C GLY A 43 5.15 -25.26 -17.77
N LYS A 44 4.31 -25.58 -16.80
CA LYS A 44 2.89 -25.18 -16.76
C LYS A 44 2.68 -24.11 -15.70
N PRO A 45 1.96 -23.00 -16.04
CA PRO A 45 1.61 -22.01 -15.03
C PRO A 45 0.64 -22.61 -14.01
N GLU A 46 1.02 -22.58 -12.73
CA GLU A 46 0.15 -22.90 -11.61
C GLU A 46 -0.33 -21.62 -10.94
N TYR A 47 -1.64 -21.51 -10.64
CA TYR A 47 -2.19 -20.42 -9.88
C TYR A 47 -1.72 -20.52 -8.42
N VAL A 48 -1.05 -19.48 -7.93
CA VAL A 48 -0.75 -19.37 -6.51
C VAL A 48 -1.88 -18.62 -5.83
N HIS A 49 -2.61 -19.32 -4.99
CA HIS A 49 -3.65 -18.71 -4.16
C HIS A 49 -3.02 -17.82 -3.08
N VAL A 50 -3.59 -16.63 -2.87
CA VAL A 50 -3.09 -15.70 -1.85
C VAL A 50 -3.40 -16.23 -0.45
N TYR A 51 -4.56 -16.81 -0.29
CA TYR A 51 -5.00 -17.53 0.91
C TYR A 51 -6.27 -18.32 0.57
N GLU A 52 -6.13 -19.63 0.33
CA GLU A 52 -7.19 -20.51 -0.17
C GLU A 52 -8.57 -20.32 0.48
N PRO A 53 -8.68 -20.17 1.82
CA PRO A 53 -9.99 -20.03 2.47
C PRO A 53 -10.80 -18.80 2.05
N ILE A 54 -10.17 -17.77 1.48
CA ILE A 54 -10.83 -16.51 1.12
C ILE A 54 -10.69 -16.11 -0.35
N ASP A 55 -9.93 -16.83 -1.16
CA ASP A 55 -9.65 -16.45 -2.54
C ASP A 55 -10.93 -16.24 -3.34
N ASP A 56 -11.87 -17.19 -3.29
CA ASP A 56 -13.18 -17.08 -3.97
C ASP A 56 -14.04 -15.92 -3.47
N LEU A 57 -13.87 -15.54 -2.20
CA LEU A 57 -14.58 -14.39 -1.63
C LEU A 57 -13.98 -13.07 -2.10
N LEU A 58 -12.64 -12.99 -2.20
CA LEU A 58 -11.93 -11.80 -2.67
C LEU A 58 -12.16 -11.53 -4.16
N MET A 59 -12.44 -12.57 -4.96
CA MET A 59 -12.76 -12.43 -6.38
C MET A 59 -14.15 -11.83 -6.63
N LYS A 60 -15.06 -11.87 -5.64
CA LYS A 60 -16.41 -11.32 -5.78
C LYS A 60 -16.40 -9.81 -5.60
N ASN A 61 -17.16 -9.11 -6.45
CA ASN A 61 -17.24 -7.65 -6.39
C ASN A 61 -18.41 -7.19 -5.52
N ASP A 62 -18.43 -7.64 -4.26
CA ASP A 62 -19.46 -7.26 -3.29
C ASP A 62 -18.92 -7.18 -1.86
N VAL A 63 -19.49 -6.26 -1.08
CA VAL A 63 -19.12 -5.98 0.31
C VAL A 63 -19.40 -7.18 1.24
N ALA A 64 -20.46 -7.97 0.98
CA ALA A 64 -20.82 -9.08 1.84
C ALA A 64 -19.77 -10.21 1.77
N SER A 65 -19.28 -10.51 0.58
CA SER A 65 -18.19 -11.47 0.38
C SER A 65 -16.89 -10.99 1.01
N LEU A 66 -16.53 -9.71 0.87
CA LEU A 66 -15.36 -9.15 1.52
C LEU A 66 -15.46 -9.23 3.06
N LYS A 67 -16.61 -8.90 3.64
CA LYS A 67 -16.82 -9.02 5.09
C LYS A 67 -16.69 -10.46 5.59
N LYS A 68 -17.15 -11.45 4.80
CA LYS A 68 -16.93 -12.87 5.12
C LYS A 68 -15.45 -13.23 5.09
N ALA A 69 -14.70 -12.75 4.10
CA ALA A 69 -13.26 -12.97 4.01
C ALA A 69 -12.53 -12.36 5.22
N ILE A 70 -12.87 -11.13 5.59
CA ILE A 70 -12.34 -10.46 6.79
C ILE A 70 -12.63 -11.29 8.05
N LYS A 71 -13.84 -11.78 8.20
CA LYS A 71 -14.21 -12.61 9.36
C LYS A 71 -13.37 -13.89 9.47
N ILE A 72 -13.08 -14.55 8.36
CA ILE A 72 -12.20 -15.74 8.33
C ILE A 72 -10.78 -15.36 8.79
N ILE A 73 -10.28 -14.19 8.37
CA ILE A 73 -8.97 -13.68 8.81
C ILE A 73 -8.97 -13.38 10.31
N GLU A 74 -10.01 -12.74 10.83
CA GLU A 74 -10.14 -12.41 12.25
C GLU A 74 -10.25 -13.65 13.13
N ASP A 75 -10.86 -14.73 12.65
CA ASP A 75 -11.00 -15.99 13.38
C ASP A 75 -9.68 -16.80 13.42
N ALA A 76 -8.78 -16.63 12.44
CA ALA A 76 -7.49 -17.33 12.37
C ALA A 76 -6.37 -16.41 11.79
N PRO A 77 -5.99 -15.33 12.49
CA PRO A 77 -5.14 -14.28 11.93
C PRO A 77 -3.65 -14.66 11.82
N ASP A 78 -3.19 -15.64 12.62
CA ASP A 78 -1.77 -15.86 12.90
C ASP A 78 -0.94 -16.36 11.69
N MET A 79 -1.60 -17.02 10.73
CA MET A 79 -0.96 -17.55 9.52
C MET A 79 -1.27 -16.74 8.26
N VAL A 80 -2.02 -15.65 8.38
CA VAL A 80 -2.37 -14.82 7.22
C VAL A 80 -1.18 -13.99 6.78
N ALA A 81 -0.77 -14.16 5.52
CA ALA A 81 0.40 -13.47 4.97
C ALA A 81 0.19 -11.94 4.85
N PRO A 82 1.26 -11.14 4.92
CA PRO A 82 1.19 -9.70 4.72
C PRO A 82 0.52 -9.29 3.41
N THR A 83 0.83 -9.98 2.30
CA THR A 83 0.23 -9.75 0.98
C THR A 83 -1.27 -9.98 0.98
N THR A 84 -1.76 -10.99 1.70
CA THR A 84 -3.20 -11.26 1.87
C THR A 84 -3.91 -10.06 2.51
N LEU A 85 -3.35 -9.50 3.59
CA LEU A 85 -3.92 -8.33 4.26
C LEU A 85 -3.93 -7.10 3.33
N MET A 86 -2.87 -6.92 2.53
CA MET A 86 -2.82 -5.84 1.55
C MET A 86 -3.82 -6.04 0.39
N THR A 87 -4.08 -7.29 -0.02
CA THR A 87 -5.14 -7.61 -0.99
C THR A 87 -6.52 -7.26 -0.44
N VAL A 88 -6.79 -7.61 0.83
CA VAL A 88 -8.02 -7.20 1.51
C VAL A 88 -8.16 -5.68 1.53
N ALA A 89 -7.07 -4.96 1.82
CA ALA A 89 -7.06 -3.50 1.80
C ALA A 89 -7.43 -2.94 0.42
N ALA A 90 -6.87 -3.51 -0.64
CA ALA A 90 -7.19 -3.12 -2.00
C ALA A 90 -8.66 -3.35 -2.33
N ARG A 91 -9.18 -4.54 -2.01
CA ARG A 91 -10.59 -4.87 -2.24
C ARG A 91 -11.53 -4.00 -1.41
N ALA A 92 -11.16 -3.67 -0.15
CA ALA A 92 -11.92 -2.76 0.68
C ALA A 92 -11.99 -1.35 0.07
N TYR A 93 -10.87 -0.84 -0.44
CA TYR A 93 -10.83 0.46 -1.12
C TYR A 93 -11.71 0.47 -2.37
N ASP A 94 -11.57 -0.54 -3.22
CA ASP A 94 -12.32 -0.72 -4.47
C ASP A 94 -13.84 -0.77 -4.22
N LEU A 95 -14.26 -1.43 -3.16
CA LEU A 95 -15.66 -1.54 -2.75
C LEU A 95 -16.18 -0.34 -1.92
N GLY A 96 -15.39 0.73 -1.79
CA GLY A 96 -15.78 1.97 -1.09
C GLY A 96 -15.60 1.91 0.43
N LEU A 97 -15.10 0.81 1.00
CA LEU A 97 -14.79 0.68 2.43
C LEU A 97 -13.39 1.25 2.72
N LYS A 98 -13.22 2.54 2.40
CA LYS A 98 -11.89 3.18 2.35
C LYS A 98 -11.21 3.25 3.72
N ASP A 99 -11.96 3.48 4.81
CA ASP A 99 -11.40 3.51 6.18
C ASP A 99 -10.91 2.11 6.61
N ASP A 100 -11.64 1.03 6.25
CA ASP A 100 -11.20 -0.35 6.47
C ASP A 100 -9.96 -0.66 5.63
N ALA A 101 -9.88 -0.14 4.41
CA ALA A 101 -8.71 -0.29 3.56
C ALA A 101 -7.44 0.27 4.21
N VAL A 102 -7.52 1.42 4.89
CA VAL A 102 -6.39 2.01 5.62
C VAL A 102 -5.92 1.09 6.74
N PHE A 103 -6.85 0.56 7.53
CA PHE A 103 -6.52 -0.38 8.61
C PHE A 103 -5.81 -1.63 8.08
N TRP A 104 -6.39 -2.32 7.09
CA TRP A 104 -5.82 -3.57 6.55
C TRP A 104 -4.50 -3.35 5.82
N PHE A 105 -4.33 -2.22 5.14
CA PHE A 105 -3.06 -1.86 4.53
C PHE A 105 -1.96 -1.67 5.58
N TYR A 106 -2.25 -0.94 6.68
CA TYR A 106 -1.28 -0.76 7.75
C TYR A 106 -1.00 -2.05 8.51
N ALA A 107 -1.99 -2.90 8.71
CA ALA A 107 -1.81 -4.22 9.30
C ALA A 107 -0.87 -5.09 8.43
N GLY A 108 -1.12 -5.16 7.12
CA GLY A 108 -0.27 -5.90 6.18
C GLY A 108 1.16 -5.35 6.13
N LYS A 109 1.31 -4.03 6.02
CA LYS A 109 2.61 -3.37 6.05
C LYS A 109 3.38 -3.67 7.35
N ASN A 110 2.74 -3.50 8.50
CA ASN A 110 3.38 -3.70 9.79
C ASN A 110 3.76 -5.17 10.00
N ARG A 111 2.90 -6.12 9.59
CA ARG A 111 3.19 -7.55 9.62
C ARG A 111 4.40 -7.90 8.75
N PHE A 112 4.49 -7.35 7.55
CA PHE A 112 5.68 -7.53 6.71
C PHE A 112 6.94 -6.95 7.36
N LEU A 113 6.87 -5.74 7.92
CA LEU A 113 8.01 -5.10 8.56
C LEU A 113 8.50 -5.86 9.79
N THR A 114 7.61 -6.43 10.60
CA THR A 114 8.01 -7.27 11.74
C THR A 114 8.61 -8.58 11.27
N PHE A 115 8.02 -9.23 10.27
CA PHE A 115 8.55 -10.44 9.64
C PHE A 115 9.97 -10.21 9.09
N ALA A 116 10.14 -9.19 8.23
CA ALA A 116 11.42 -8.88 7.59
C ALA A 116 12.52 -8.39 8.55
N ARG A 117 12.17 -8.06 9.78
CA ARG A 117 13.16 -7.73 10.83
C ARG A 117 13.67 -8.93 11.60
N VAL A 118 12.93 -10.02 11.59
CA VAL A 118 13.30 -11.26 12.29
C VAL A 118 13.83 -12.31 11.32
N ILE A 119 13.20 -12.43 10.18
CA ILE A 119 13.54 -13.38 9.12
C ILE A 119 14.46 -12.69 8.10
N ASP A 120 15.47 -13.42 7.63
CA ASP A 120 16.32 -12.95 6.54
C ASP A 120 15.58 -13.07 5.19
N VAL A 121 14.78 -12.06 4.91
CA VAL A 121 14.00 -12.00 3.65
C VAL A 121 14.87 -11.79 2.40
N LYS A 122 16.18 -11.57 2.57
CA LYS A 122 17.14 -11.48 1.45
C LYS A 122 17.65 -12.83 1.00
N ASP A 123 17.40 -13.88 1.80
CA ASP A 123 17.67 -15.24 1.37
C ASP A 123 16.93 -15.55 0.07
N GLU A 124 17.55 -16.37 -0.78
CA GLU A 124 17.03 -16.71 -2.10
C GLU A 124 15.62 -17.29 -2.06
N MET A 125 15.29 -18.04 -1.01
CA MET A 125 13.96 -18.62 -0.83
C MET A 125 12.84 -17.58 -0.71
N PHE A 126 13.15 -16.31 -0.35
CA PHE A 126 12.18 -15.23 -0.21
C PHE A 126 12.20 -14.22 -1.36
N ARG A 127 13.01 -14.40 -2.40
CA ARG A 127 13.16 -13.44 -3.49
C ARG A 127 11.83 -13.03 -4.11
N GLU A 128 10.98 -13.99 -4.42
CA GLU A 128 9.65 -13.75 -4.99
C GLU A 128 8.69 -13.13 -3.96
N THR A 129 8.73 -13.61 -2.71
CA THR A 129 7.91 -13.08 -1.62
C THR A 129 8.27 -11.63 -1.30
N GLU A 130 9.56 -11.29 -1.25
CA GLU A 130 10.01 -9.90 -1.04
C GLU A 130 9.54 -9.00 -2.18
N SER A 131 9.74 -9.42 -3.43
CA SER A 131 9.30 -8.69 -4.62
C SER A 131 7.80 -8.46 -4.63
N ALA A 132 7.01 -9.48 -4.28
CA ALA A 132 5.56 -9.39 -4.18
C ALA A 132 5.13 -8.39 -3.07
N ASN A 133 5.72 -8.49 -1.87
CA ASN A 133 5.41 -7.55 -0.79
C ASN A 133 5.78 -6.12 -1.16
N ALA A 134 6.93 -5.88 -1.80
CA ALA A 134 7.33 -4.56 -2.28
C ALA A 134 6.35 -4.01 -3.32
N ALA A 135 5.91 -4.83 -4.27
CA ALA A 135 4.93 -4.46 -5.28
C ALA A 135 3.58 -4.09 -4.64
N PHE A 136 3.06 -4.89 -3.71
CA PHE A 136 1.81 -4.59 -3.00
C PHE A 136 1.91 -3.32 -2.15
N LEU A 137 3.02 -3.13 -1.43
CA LEU A 137 3.26 -1.90 -0.66
C LEU A 137 3.23 -0.66 -1.56
N GLN A 138 3.78 -0.76 -2.77
CA GLN A 138 3.80 0.34 -3.73
C GLN A 138 2.41 0.54 -4.36
N LEU A 139 1.83 -0.51 -4.95
CA LEU A 139 0.57 -0.40 -5.70
C LEU A 139 -0.59 0.03 -4.80
N VAL A 140 -0.79 -0.66 -3.68
CA VAL A 140 -1.86 -0.34 -2.73
C VAL A 140 -1.54 0.95 -1.97
N GLY A 141 -0.30 1.12 -1.56
CA GLY A 141 0.15 2.29 -0.79
C GLY A 141 0.05 3.60 -1.55
N ASN A 142 0.25 3.61 -2.87
CA ASN A 142 0.11 4.80 -3.72
C ASN A 142 -1.34 5.34 -3.79
N VAL A 143 -2.30 4.55 -3.37
CA VAL A 143 -3.72 4.94 -3.34
C VAL A 143 -4.23 5.07 -1.91
N VAL A 144 -4.02 4.05 -1.07
CA VAL A 144 -4.54 4.02 0.30
C VAL A 144 -3.87 5.07 1.19
N ASN A 145 -2.55 5.25 1.09
CA ASN A 145 -1.86 6.26 1.90
C ASN A 145 -2.33 7.71 1.61
N PRO A 146 -2.39 8.18 0.36
CA PRO A 146 -2.92 9.52 0.10
C PRO A 146 -4.33 9.72 0.61
N TYR A 147 -5.21 8.72 0.51
CA TYR A 147 -6.54 8.76 1.12
C TYR A 147 -6.47 8.84 2.65
N ALA A 148 -5.67 8.00 3.29
CA ALA A 148 -5.55 8.00 4.75
C ALA A 148 -5.22 9.38 5.32
N PHE A 149 -4.36 10.13 4.64
CA PHE A 149 -3.97 11.49 5.05
C PHE A 149 -4.97 12.59 4.68
N CYS A 150 -6.16 12.27 4.19
CA CYS A 150 -7.26 13.23 4.07
C CYS A 150 -7.79 13.66 5.43
N ASP A 151 -7.68 12.78 6.43
CA ASP A 151 -8.00 13.04 7.83
C ASP A 151 -6.88 12.50 8.72
N LEU A 152 -6.08 13.41 9.29
CA LEU A 152 -4.92 13.03 10.11
C LEU A 152 -5.33 12.29 11.39
N ALA A 153 -6.50 12.59 11.97
CA ALA A 153 -6.95 11.94 13.19
C ALA A 153 -7.40 10.49 12.90
N LYS A 154 -8.18 10.28 11.84
CA LYS A 154 -8.56 8.95 11.38
C LYS A 154 -7.36 8.11 10.95
N GLN A 155 -6.41 8.72 10.22
CA GLN A 155 -5.18 8.05 9.81
C GLN A 155 -4.39 7.57 11.03
N ARG A 156 -4.24 8.44 12.05
CA ARG A 156 -3.54 8.12 13.29
C ARG A 156 -4.22 7.00 14.08
N ASP A 157 -5.54 7.03 14.17
CA ASP A 157 -6.34 5.98 14.80
C ASP A 157 -6.17 4.64 14.07
N ALA A 158 -6.33 4.62 12.75
CA ALA A 158 -6.15 3.41 11.94
C ALA A 158 -4.72 2.84 12.08
N ALA A 159 -3.70 3.69 12.11
CA ALA A 159 -2.31 3.26 12.29
C ALA A 159 -2.08 2.66 13.70
N ALA A 160 -2.69 3.22 14.74
CA ALA A 160 -2.62 2.69 16.09
C ALA A 160 -3.31 1.33 16.19
N ARG A 161 -4.55 1.23 15.71
CA ARG A 161 -5.32 -0.03 15.71
C ARG A 161 -4.60 -1.14 14.92
N ALA A 162 -4.05 -0.82 13.76
CA ALA A 162 -3.30 -1.79 12.95
C ALA A 162 -2.03 -2.27 13.65
N ARG A 163 -1.29 -1.37 14.35
CA ARG A 163 -0.16 -1.73 15.19
C ARG A 163 -0.58 -2.69 16.30
N ASP A 164 -1.63 -2.34 17.04
CA ASP A 164 -2.12 -3.14 18.17
C ASP A 164 -2.60 -4.50 17.72
N TRP A 165 -3.28 -4.57 16.56
CA TRP A 165 -3.73 -5.82 15.96
C TRP A 165 -2.55 -6.73 15.59
N VAL A 166 -1.48 -6.19 14.98
CA VAL A 166 -0.29 -6.97 14.62
C VAL A 166 0.43 -7.49 15.87
N LYS A 167 0.50 -6.71 16.95
CA LYS A 167 1.08 -7.14 18.23
C LYS A 167 0.24 -8.21 18.92
N ALA A 168 -1.08 -8.10 18.85
CA ALA A 168 -1.99 -9.11 19.41
C ALA A 168 -2.01 -10.43 18.62
N HIS A 169 -1.66 -10.37 17.33
CA HIS A 169 -1.68 -11.51 16.41
C HIS A 169 -0.34 -11.66 15.68
N PRO A 170 0.74 -12.10 16.38
CA PRO A 170 2.05 -12.31 15.79
C PRO A 170 1.96 -13.29 14.61
N TYR A 171 2.68 -12.98 13.53
CA TYR A 171 2.72 -13.87 12.37
C TYR A 171 3.53 -15.11 12.70
N LYS A 172 2.88 -16.27 12.84
CA LYS A 172 3.50 -17.53 13.29
C LYS A 172 4.64 -18.00 12.41
N ALA A 173 4.64 -17.63 11.12
CA ALA A 173 5.75 -17.94 10.22
C ALA A 173 7.11 -17.40 10.70
N ILE A 174 7.12 -16.36 11.55
CA ILE A 174 8.35 -15.85 12.19
C ILE A 174 9.05 -16.95 13.00
N PHE A 175 8.31 -17.89 13.57
CA PHE A 175 8.82 -18.93 14.43
C PHE A 175 9.08 -20.26 13.71
N ASP A 176 8.83 -20.34 12.40
CA ASP A 176 9.15 -21.55 11.62
C ASP A 176 10.67 -21.65 11.43
N GLU A 177 11.28 -22.69 12.00
CA GLU A 177 12.73 -22.92 11.95
C GLU A 177 13.27 -23.15 10.54
N LYS A 178 12.40 -23.49 9.58
CA LYS A 178 12.79 -23.62 8.16
C LYS A 178 13.17 -22.28 7.53
N PHE A 179 12.72 -21.17 8.10
CA PHE A 179 13.03 -19.84 7.58
C PHE A 179 14.34 -19.32 8.16
N PRO A 180 15.26 -18.83 7.34
CA PRO A 180 16.53 -18.29 7.80
C PRO A 180 16.32 -17.04 8.66
N SER A 181 17.09 -16.93 9.72
CA SER A 181 17.09 -15.77 10.61
C SER A 181 18.49 -15.55 11.16
N HIS A 182 18.89 -14.29 11.31
CA HIS A 182 20.14 -13.92 11.99
C HIS A 182 20.01 -13.95 13.52
N PHE A 183 18.82 -14.24 14.06
CA PHE A 183 18.52 -14.21 15.48
C PHE A 183 18.28 -15.64 16.02
N ALA A 184 19.04 -16.01 17.04
CA ALA A 184 18.80 -17.25 17.77
C ALA A 184 17.50 -17.19 18.60
N ASP A 185 17.22 -16.02 19.21
CA ASP A 185 15.96 -15.75 19.92
C ASP A 185 15.04 -14.88 19.07
N ARG A 186 14.15 -15.54 18.32
CA ARG A 186 13.18 -14.86 17.45
C ARG A 186 12.10 -14.11 18.22
N ALA A 187 11.79 -14.53 19.45
CA ALA A 187 10.81 -13.84 20.27
C ALA A 187 11.37 -12.49 20.74
N ALA A 188 12.61 -12.44 21.20
CA ALA A 188 13.29 -11.18 21.55
C ALA A 188 13.46 -10.27 20.32
N ALA A 189 13.78 -10.84 19.15
CA ALA A 189 13.88 -10.09 17.90
C ALA A 189 12.53 -9.50 17.47
N LEU A 190 11.43 -10.27 17.59
CA LEU A 190 10.08 -9.79 17.33
C LEU A 190 9.71 -8.64 18.27
N LYS A 191 9.97 -8.78 19.57
CA LYS A 191 9.75 -7.69 20.55
C LYS A 191 10.49 -6.42 20.14
N THR A 192 11.74 -6.54 19.70
CA THR A 192 12.53 -5.40 19.19
C THR A 192 11.89 -4.80 17.92
N ALA A 193 11.32 -5.62 17.04
CA ALA A 193 10.62 -5.15 15.84
C ALA A 193 9.34 -4.37 16.21
N GLU A 194 8.60 -4.84 17.20
CA GLU A 194 7.40 -4.19 17.73
C GLU A 194 7.74 -2.84 18.39
N ASP A 195 8.82 -2.76 19.17
CA ASP A 195 9.27 -1.50 19.78
C ASP A 195 9.66 -0.47 18.70
N LYS A 196 10.23 -0.91 17.57
CA LYS A 196 10.50 -0.02 16.43
C LYS A 196 9.22 0.45 15.74
N MET A 197 8.19 -0.37 15.72
CA MET A 197 6.87 -0.01 15.19
C MET A 197 6.20 1.04 16.10
N ASP A 198 6.26 0.87 17.43
CA ASP A 198 5.78 1.86 18.40
C ASP A 198 6.53 3.20 18.25
N ALA A 199 7.86 3.15 18.14
CA ALA A 199 8.68 4.33 17.94
C ALA A 199 8.40 5.04 16.58
N ALA A 200 8.00 4.30 15.54
CA ALA A 200 7.63 4.91 14.27
C ALA A 200 6.32 5.70 14.37
N LEU A 201 5.36 5.19 15.13
CA LEU A 201 4.10 5.87 15.36
C LEU A 201 4.30 7.15 16.22
N LEU A 202 5.14 7.06 17.27
CA LEU A 202 5.51 8.22 18.07
C LEU A 202 6.19 9.32 17.24
N ARG A 203 7.14 8.95 16.37
CA ARG A 203 7.77 9.93 15.47
C ARG A 203 6.76 10.61 14.52
N GLN A 204 5.72 9.88 14.08
CA GLN A 204 4.65 10.47 13.29
C GLN A 204 3.86 11.48 14.13
N ASP A 205 3.55 11.16 15.39
CA ASP A 205 2.86 12.08 16.31
C ASP A 205 3.67 13.35 16.52
N GLU A 206 4.98 13.23 16.81
CA GLU A 206 5.90 14.34 16.96
C GLU A 206 5.99 15.19 15.67
N PHE A 207 6.01 14.55 14.50
CA PHE A 207 6.03 15.25 13.21
C PHE A 207 4.79 16.14 13.03
N PHE A 208 3.59 15.61 13.29
CA PHE A 208 2.34 16.35 13.13
C PHE A 208 2.00 17.29 14.31
N ALA A 209 2.65 17.11 15.46
CA ALA A 209 2.58 18.07 16.56
C ALA A 209 3.35 19.37 16.26
N ASP A 210 4.36 19.32 15.38
CA ASP A 210 5.11 20.49 14.92
C ASP A 210 4.28 21.26 13.88
N PRO A 211 3.85 22.52 14.17
CA PRO A 211 3.00 23.29 13.25
C PRO A 211 3.66 23.57 11.90
N ALA A 212 4.98 23.77 11.87
CA ALA A 212 5.70 24.07 10.62
C ALA A 212 5.78 22.84 9.72
N LYS A 213 6.09 21.65 10.27
CA LYS A 213 6.13 20.39 9.54
C LYS A 213 4.74 20.01 9.02
N LYS A 214 3.71 20.18 9.85
CA LYS A 214 2.32 19.93 9.45
C LYS A 214 1.90 20.87 8.31
N ALA A 215 2.21 22.17 8.40
CA ALA A 215 1.89 23.12 7.35
C ALA A 215 2.61 22.79 6.03
N ASP A 216 3.90 22.43 6.06
CA ASP A 216 4.66 22.01 4.88
C ASP A 216 4.07 20.75 4.24
N PHE A 217 3.71 19.76 5.05
CA PHE A 217 3.03 18.54 4.57
C PHE A 217 1.72 18.86 3.83
N LEU A 218 0.87 19.69 4.42
CA LEU A 218 -0.41 20.08 3.81
C LEU A 218 -0.21 20.91 2.54
N ALA A 219 0.79 21.80 2.52
CA ALA A 219 1.13 22.56 1.31
C ALA A 219 1.59 21.64 0.16
N LYS A 220 2.42 20.65 0.45
CA LYS A 220 2.84 19.64 -0.54
C LYS A 220 1.66 18.81 -1.05
N ARG A 221 0.73 18.40 -0.19
CA ARG A 221 -0.49 17.70 -0.61
C ARG A 221 -1.31 18.55 -1.59
N LYS A 222 -1.49 19.83 -1.28
CA LYS A 222 -2.20 20.79 -2.14
C LYS A 222 -1.49 20.95 -3.49
N ALA A 223 -0.17 21.14 -3.48
CA ALA A 223 0.63 21.28 -4.70
C ALA A 223 0.54 20.06 -5.63
N ASN A 224 0.43 18.86 -5.06
CA ASN A 224 0.30 17.59 -5.79
C ASN A 224 -1.16 17.21 -6.11
N ASN A 225 -2.12 18.10 -5.88
CA ASN A 225 -3.56 17.84 -6.05
C ASN A 225 -4.05 16.56 -5.31
N ALA A 226 -3.39 16.16 -4.22
CA ALA A 226 -3.69 14.92 -3.53
C ALA A 226 -5.14 14.91 -2.99
N ASP A 227 -5.59 16.03 -2.43
CA ASP A 227 -6.93 16.11 -1.85
C ASP A 227 -8.02 15.97 -2.92
N LYS A 228 -7.86 16.59 -4.10
CA LYS A 228 -8.80 16.43 -5.23
C LYS A 228 -8.84 15.01 -5.78
N ARG A 229 -7.74 14.25 -5.67
CA ARG A 229 -7.62 12.90 -6.21
C ARG A 229 -8.15 11.84 -5.28
N PHE A 230 -8.03 12.02 -3.97
CA PHE A 230 -8.22 10.95 -3.02
C PHE A 230 -9.26 11.22 -1.93
N CYS A 231 -9.61 12.49 -1.63
CA CYS A 231 -10.32 12.81 -0.40
C CYS A 231 -11.85 12.96 -0.52
N ASP A 232 -12.41 13.08 -1.70
CA ASP A 232 -13.87 13.29 -1.87
C ASP A 232 -14.63 11.96 -2.03
#